data_6d649fe475e5167a5ff0180228c4ba2c
#
_entry.id   6d649fe475e5167a5ff0180228c4ba2c
#
_cell.length_a   1.000
_cell.length_b   1.000
_cell.length_c   1.000
_cell.angle_alpha   90.00
_cell.angle_beta   90.00
_cell.angle_gamma   90.00
#
_symmetry.space_group_name_H-M   'P 1'
#
loop_
_entity.id
_entity.type
_entity.pdbx_description
1 polymer ?
#
loop_
_entity_poly.entity_id
_entity_poly.type
_entity_poly.pdbx_seq_one_letter_code
_entity_poly.pdbx_strand_id
1 'polypeptide(L)'
;MGMGYELTPDPEWVQSLREFIDPYWKELLESEWADGVSSGRLTVPEMRGWILQVYPFIHAFPKFLAEALIKVEDDYARSYFIDNIRVEKAHAEHWLWMGQGFGLDRQEMLDVAEGTRPVLRDVQSLTDWLWFINTKGSLAEAVAATSFAIEGVTGDLSRRIIMGFESYRDREGVEMGPKTYKWMREHAKYDDEHPKIALEVIKRYATTERMQSRVMTAAKRSLQLLHLALHTSYRAYSTVSEEGAVDRDRRLVDRRQQQLALAFPDRRFGDRRGRALQA
;
A
#
# COMPACT_ATOMS: atom_id res chain seq x y z
N MET A 1 6.91 5.75 27.35
CA MET A 1 5.68 6.38 27.84
C MET A 1 4.91 6.78 26.60
N GLY A 2 3.84 6.02 26.26
CA GLY A 2 2.95 6.42 25.18
C GLY A 2 2.25 7.70 25.59
N MET A 3 2.34 8.75 24.78
CA MET A 3 1.47 9.90 24.94
C MET A 3 0.04 9.40 24.72
N GLY A 4 -0.79 9.48 25.77
CA GLY A 4 -2.21 9.17 25.66
C GLY A 4 -2.87 10.20 24.73
N TYR A 5 -3.24 9.78 23.53
CA TYR A 5 -3.99 10.62 22.61
C TYR A 5 -5.41 10.81 23.14
N GLU A 6 -5.83 12.05 23.31
CA GLU A 6 -7.19 12.41 23.72
C GLU A 6 -8.13 12.21 22.52
N LEU A 7 -9.17 11.41 22.73
CA LEU A 7 -10.23 11.18 21.74
C LEU A 7 -11.47 11.97 22.15
N THR A 8 -12.03 12.72 21.22
CA THR A 8 -13.27 13.47 21.41
C THR A 8 -14.48 12.66 20.94
N PRO A 9 -15.71 12.95 21.44
CA PRO A 9 -16.92 12.33 20.91
C PRO A 9 -17.04 12.52 19.39
N ASP A 10 -17.53 11.50 18.71
CA ASP A 10 -17.72 11.56 17.26
C ASP A 10 -18.92 12.45 16.90
N PRO A 11 -18.75 13.49 16.06
CA PRO A 11 -19.86 14.25 15.53
C PRO A 11 -20.68 13.40 14.53
N GLU A 12 -21.94 13.79 14.27
CA GLU A 12 -22.90 13.05 13.44
C GLU A 12 -22.35 12.65 12.05
N TRP A 13 -21.60 13.54 11.41
CA TRP A 13 -21.02 13.26 10.08
C TRP A 13 -19.98 12.12 10.09
N VAL A 14 -19.38 11.80 11.23
CA VAL A 14 -18.46 10.65 11.36
C VAL A 14 -19.23 9.34 11.25
N GLN A 15 -20.44 9.27 11.79
CA GLN A 15 -21.30 8.12 11.57
C GLN A 15 -21.65 7.97 10.08
N SER A 16 -21.98 9.07 9.41
CA SER A 16 -22.21 9.08 7.96
C SER A 16 -20.96 8.65 7.16
N LEU A 17 -19.76 9.06 7.59
CA LEU A 17 -18.50 8.59 6.99
C LEU A 17 -18.37 7.07 7.11
N ARG A 18 -18.58 6.50 8.31
CA ARG A 18 -18.49 5.05 8.55
C ARG A 18 -19.48 4.27 7.68
N GLU A 19 -20.75 4.70 7.66
CA GLU A 19 -21.79 4.09 6.84
C GLU A 19 -21.48 4.17 5.34
N PHE A 20 -20.92 5.29 4.90
CA PHE A 20 -20.54 5.49 3.49
C PHE A 20 -19.40 4.58 3.04
N ILE A 21 -18.40 4.31 3.88
CA ILE A 21 -17.26 3.45 3.51
C ILE A 21 -17.49 1.96 3.80
N ASP A 22 -18.45 1.61 4.68
CA ASP A 22 -18.73 0.23 5.11
C ASP A 22 -18.88 -0.78 3.95
N PRO A 23 -19.59 -0.48 2.84
CA PRO A 23 -19.69 -1.39 1.71
C PRO A 23 -18.31 -1.73 1.08
N TYR A 24 -17.43 -0.74 0.95
CA TYR A 24 -16.09 -0.91 0.37
C TYR A 24 -15.15 -1.64 1.33
N TRP A 25 -15.34 -1.44 2.63
CA TRP A 25 -14.63 -2.16 3.68
C TRP A 25 -14.99 -3.65 3.67
N LYS A 26 -16.28 -3.95 3.62
CA LYS A 26 -16.79 -5.32 3.51
C LYS A 26 -16.33 -6.01 2.22
N GLU A 27 -16.37 -5.31 1.09
CA GLU A 27 -15.89 -5.83 -0.20
C GLU A 27 -14.42 -6.29 -0.12
N LEU A 28 -13.57 -5.57 0.60
CA LEU A 28 -12.18 -5.99 0.85
C LEU A 28 -12.11 -7.22 1.74
N LEU A 29 -12.83 -7.20 2.86
CA LEU A 29 -12.81 -8.32 3.81
C LEU A 29 -13.37 -9.60 3.20
N GLU A 30 -14.39 -9.52 2.36
CA GLU A 30 -15.10 -10.65 1.73
C GLU A 30 -14.57 -10.97 0.33
N SER A 31 -13.44 -10.37 -0.08
CA SER A 31 -12.85 -10.58 -1.39
C SER A 31 -12.32 -12.00 -1.61
N GLU A 32 -12.30 -12.43 -2.87
CA GLU A 32 -11.70 -13.73 -3.25
C GLU A 32 -10.24 -13.86 -2.81
N TRP A 33 -9.50 -12.76 -2.80
CA TRP A 33 -8.14 -12.71 -2.29
C TRP A 33 -8.10 -13.03 -0.79
N ALA A 34 -8.90 -12.34 0.03
CA ALA A 34 -8.95 -12.56 1.46
C ALA A 34 -9.41 -13.99 1.81
N ASP A 35 -10.41 -14.48 1.11
CA ASP A 35 -10.88 -15.88 1.24
C ASP A 35 -9.82 -16.89 0.81
N GLY A 36 -9.12 -16.61 -0.27
CA GLY A 36 -8.06 -17.45 -0.79
C GLY A 36 -6.89 -17.58 0.17
N VAL A 37 -6.43 -16.44 0.74
CA VAL A 37 -5.34 -16.44 1.74
C VAL A 37 -5.79 -17.09 3.03
N SER A 38 -6.95 -16.70 3.59
CA SER A 38 -7.43 -17.21 4.90
C SER A 38 -7.72 -18.71 4.91
N SER A 39 -8.14 -19.27 3.78
CA SER A 39 -8.38 -20.71 3.62
C SER A 39 -7.16 -21.50 3.14
N GLY A 40 -6.04 -20.84 2.85
CA GLY A 40 -4.86 -21.47 2.29
C GLY A 40 -5.04 -22.00 0.87
N ARG A 41 -6.03 -21.53 0.11
CA ARG A 41 -6.31 -21.97 -1.26
C ARG A 41 -5.40 -21.36 -2.31
N LEU A 42 -4.83 -20.19 -2.04
CA LEU A 42 -3.88 -19.60 -2.98
C LEU A 42 -2.65 -20.49 -3.12
N THR A 43 -2.15 -20.62 -4.32
CA THR A 43 -0.88 -21.32 -4.59
C THR A 43 0.30 -20.50 -4.07
N VAL A 44 1.46 -21.12 -3.92
CA VAL A 44 2.69 -20.41 -3.51
C VAL A 44 3.06 -19.32 -4.53
N PRO A 45 2.99 -19.54 -5.86
CA PRO A 45 3.18 -18.46 -6.83
C PRO A 45 2.22 -17.27 -6.66
N GLU A 46 0.94 -17.52 -6.37
CA GLU A 46 -0.04 -16.46 -6.12
C GLU A 46 0.29 -15.66 -4.85
N MET A 47 0.69 -16.34 -3.77
CA MET A 47 1.17 -15.68 -2.55
C MET A 47 2.42 -14.85 -2.80
N ARG A 48 3.40 -15.38 -3.54
CA ARG A 48 4.61 -14.65 -3.95
C ARG A 48 4.25 -13.42 -4.81
N GLY A 49 3.36 -13.58 -5.76
CA GLY A 49 2.88 -12.49 -6.62
C GLY A 49 2.25 -11.35 -5.83
N TRP A 50 1.34 -11.69 -4.91
CA TRP A 50 0.75 -10.70 -4.00
C TRP A 50 1.82 -9.99 -3.15
N ILE A 51 2.67 -10.73 -2.46
CA ILE A 51 3.68 -10.17 -1.56
C ILE A 51 4.67 -9.26 -2.33
N LEU A 52 5.14 -9.71 -3.49
CA LEU A 52 6.09 -8.98 -4.32
C LEU A 52 5.49 -7.69 -4.88
N GLN A 53 4.30 -7.78 -5.47
CA GLN A 53 3.68 -6.67 -6.17
C GLN A 53 3.14 -5.58 -5.23
N VAL A 54 2.71 -5.93 -4.03
CA VAL A 54 2.21 -4.96 -3.04
C VAL A 54 3.36 -4.25 -2.30
N TYR A 55 4.56 -4.80 -2.30
CA TYR A 55 5.70 -4.24 -1.58
C TYR A 55 6.04 -2.78 -1.93
N PRO A 56 6.01 -2.32 -3.19
CA PRO A 56 6.24 -0.90 -3.53
C PRO A 56 5.35 0.07 -2.77
N PHE A 57 4.08 -0.26 -2.60
CA PHE A 57 3.13 0.50 -1.81
C PHE A 57 3.51 0.51 -0.32
N ILE A 58 3.83 -0.66 0.27
CA ILE A 58 4.26 -0.79 1.67
C ILE A 58 5.58 -0.01 1.90
N HIS A 59 6.54 -0.14 0.99
CA HIS A 59 7.83 0.56 1.06
C HIS A 59 7.67 2.09 1.02
N ALA A 60 6.70 2.59 0.25
CA ALA A 60 6.43 4.01 0.12
C ALA A 60 5.59 4.59 1.28
N PHE A 61 4.94 3.75 2.09
CA PHE A 61 3.97 4.20 3.09
C PHE A 61 4.51 5.25 4.08
N PRO A 62 5.70 5.10 4.68
CA PRO A 62 6.29 6.14 5.53
C PRO A 62 6.50 7.48 4.80
N LYS A 63 6.72 7.45 3.48
CA LYS A 63 6.92 8.64 2.67
C LYS A 63 5.59 9.37 2.42
N PHE A 64 4.47 8.65 2.25
CA PHE A 64 3.13 9.26 2.19
C PHE A 64 2.80 10.01 3.48
N LEU A 65 3.09 9.42 4.63
CA LEU A 65 2.91 10.07 5.92
C LEU A 65 3.81 11.29 6.09
N ALA A 66 5.05 11.25 5.60
CA ALA A 66 5.96 12.41 5.63
C ALA A 66 5.44 13.58 4.76
N GLU A 67 4.86 13.30 3.59
CA GLU A 67 4.21 14.33 2.76
C GLU A 67 2.97 14.94 3.45
N ALA A 68 2.20 14.14 4.19
CA ALA A 68 1.08 14.65 4.97
C ALA A 68 1.55 15.48 6.17
N LEU A 69 2.65 15.09 6.83
CA LEU A 69 3.23 15.80 7.98
C LEU A 69 3.58 17.26 7.68
N ILE A 70 3.99 17.58 6.44
CA ILE A 70 4.32 18.97 6.03
C ILE A 70 3.11 19.91 6.21
N LYS A 71 1.88 19.40 6.17
CA LYS A 71 0.62 20.17 6.28
C LYS A 71 0.11 20.31 7.70
N VAL A 72 0.79 19.72 8.67
CA VAL A 72 0.34 19.69 10.06
C VAL A 72 0.65 21.00 10.76
N GLU A 73 -0.38 21.61 11.35
CA GLU A 73 -0.26 22.88 12.07
C GLU A 73 -0.19 22.69 13.61
N ASP A 74 -0.84 21.65 14.17
CA ASP A 74 -0.92 21.41 15.60
C ASP A 74 0.00 20.28 16.10
N ASP A 75 0.32 20.32 17.40
CA ASP A 75 1.23 19.37 18.03
C ASP A 75 0.64 17.96 18.17
N TYR A 76 -0.69 17.85 18.27
CA TYR A 76 -1.36 16.56 18.36
C TYR A 76 -1.17 15.73 17.09
N ALA A 77 -1.52 16.32 15.93
CA ALA A 77 -1.33 15.67 14.64
C ALA A 77 0.14 15.46 14.34
N ARG A 78 1.03 16.40 14.70
CA ARG A 78 2.48 16.27 14.51
C ARG A 78 3.03 15.05 15.23
N SER A 79 2.68 14.87 16.48
CA SER A 79 3.12 13.73 17.30
C SER A 79 2.64 12.41 16.69
N TYR A 80 1.37 12.35 16.29
CA TYR A 80 0.80 11.18 15.60
C TYR A 80 1.61 10.80 14.37
N PHE A 81 1.89 11.74 13.46
CA PHE A 81 2.64 11.43 12.24
C PHE A 81 4.08 10.98 12.51
N ILE A 82 4.78 11.60 13.47
CA ILE A 82 6.15 11.21 13.82
C ILE A 82 6.18 9.78 14.35
N ASP A 83 5.25 9.42 15.21
CA ASP A 83 5.17 8.08 15.78
C ASP A 83 4.78 7.06 14.71
N ASN A 84 3.79 7.37 13.87
CA ASN A 84 3.34 6.47 12.80
C ASN A 84 4.42 6.26 11.73
N ILE A 85 5.13 7.29 11.29
CA ILE A 85 6.27 7.15 10.34
C ILE A 85 7.33 6.18 10.88
N ARG A 86 7.59 6.22 12.20
CA ARG A 86 8.57 5.31 12.83
C ARG A 86 8.09 3.86 12.80
N VAL A 87 6.82 3.64 13.05
CA VAL A 87 6.19 2.31 13.00
C VAL A 87 6.18 1.77 11.57
N GLU A 88 5.74 2.57 10.61
CA GLU A 88 5.63 2.15 9.21
C GLU A 88 6.99 1.87 8.54
N LYS A 89 8.04 2.57 8.98
CA LYS A 89 9.40 2.21 8.56
C LYS A 89 9.77 0.77 8.97
N ALA A 90 9.35 0.33 10.15
CA ALA A 90 9.59 -1.04 10.60
C ALA A 90 8.71 -2.04 9.84
N HIS A 91 7.47 -1.67 9.52
CA HIS A 91 6.54 -2.50 8.74
C HIS A 91 7.06 -2.84 7.35
N ALA A 92 7.75 -1.92 6.68
CA ALA A 92 8.40 -2.20 5.39
C ALA A 92 9.44 -3.33 5.49
N GLU A 93 10.24 -3.37 6.57
CA GLU A 93 11.19 -4.45 6.82
C GLU A 93 10.48 -5.77 7.19
N HIS A 94 9.41 -5.71 7.98
CA HIS A 94 8.63 -6.90 8.33
C HIS A 94 7.95 -7.54 7.11
N TRP A 95 7.55 -6.74 6.11
CA TRP A 95 7.04 -7.24 4.84
C TRP A 95 8.11 -7.99 4.04
N LEU A 96 9.36 -7.47 4.00
CA LEU A 96 10.48 -8.19 3.39
C LEU A 96 10.72 -9.56 4.06
N TRP A 97 10.64 -9.63 5.39
CA TRP A 97 10.76 -10.91 6.10
C TRP A 97 9.63 -11.87 5.74
N MET A 98 8.41 -11.36 5.56
CA MET A 98 7.30 -12.19 5.07
C MET A 98 7.59 -12.73 3.67
N GLY A 99 8.06 -11.88 2.75
CA GLY A 99 8.43 -12.30 1.40
C GLY A 99 9.55 -13.36 1.38
N GLN A 100 10.59 -13.18 2.18
CA GLN A 100 11.66 -14.17 2.33
C GLN A 100 11.13 -15.50 2.87
N GLY A 101 10.17 -15.47 3.81
CA GLY A 101 9.50 -16.67 4.30
C GLY A 101 8.71 -17.43 3.24
N PHE A 102 8.22 -16.73 2.21
CA PHE A 102 7.61 -17.32 1.02
C PHE A 102 8.61 -17.61 -0.11
N GLY A 103 9.91 -17.49 0.15
CA GLY A 103 10.99 -17.81 -0.79
C GLY A 103 11.24 -16.72 -1.85
N LEU A 104 10.79 -15.49 -1.62
CA LEU A 104 11.16 -14.35 -2.46
C LEU A 104 12.57 -13.86 -2.10
N ASP A 105 13.31 -13.47 -3.12
CA ASP A 105 14.60 -12.80 -2.92
C ASP A 105 14.40 -11.36 -2.44
N ARG A 106 15.18 -10.96 -1.43
CA ARG A 106 15.10 -9.61 -0.86
C ARG A 106 15.40 -8.53 -1.88
N GLN A 107 16.43 -8.73 -2.71
CA GLN A 107 16.84 -7.75 -3.72
C GLN A 107 15.78 -7.62 -4.80
N GLU A 108 15.16 -8.72 -5.21
CA GLU A 108 14.04 -8.69 -6.15
C GLU A 108 12.89 -7.81 -5.65
N MET A 109 12.53 -7.93 -4.36
CA MET A 109 11.48 -7.10 -3.75
C MET A 109 11.89 -5.61 -3.74
N LEU A 110 13.14 -5.31 -3.40
CA LEU A 110 13.68 -3.94 -3.43
C LEU A 110 13.69 -3.37 -4.86
N ASP A 111 14.08 -4.15 -5.85
CA ASP A 111 14.10 -3.75 -7.26
C ASP A 111 12.71 -3.35 -7.76
N VAL A 112 11.65 -4.06 -7.33
CA VAL A 112 10.26 -3.70 -7.65
C VAL A 112 9.87 -2.38 -6.95
N ALA A 113 10.25 -2.21 -5.69
CA ALA A 113 9.95 -0.98 -4.94
C ALA A 113 10.70 0.25 -5.44
N GLU A 114 11.91 0.07 -5.96
CA GLU A 114 12.74 1.13 -6.54
C GLU A 114 12.41 1.42 -8.03
N GLY A 115 11.49 0.65 -8.62
CA GLY A 115 11.02 0.83 -10.00
C GLY A 115 11.99 0.31 -11.07
N THR A 116 13.00 -0.47 -10.69
CA THR A 116 13.92 -1.16 -11.63
C THR A 116 13.28 -2.41 -12.24
N ARG A 117 12.23 -2.92 -11.61
CA ARG A 117 11.34 -3.97 -12.12
C ARG A 117 9.89 -3.47 -12.26
N PRO A 118 9.10 -4.03 -13.18
CA PRO A 118 7.73 -3.57 -13.42
C PRO A 118 6.81 -3.87 -12.25
N VAL A 119 5.93 -2.91 -11.95
CA VAL A 119 4.81 -3.02 -11.01
C VAL A 119 3.52 -3.18 -11.81
N LEU A 120 2.57 -3.96 -11.31
CA LEU A 120 1.25 -4.09 -11.90
C LEU A 120 0.50 -2.75 -11.88
N ARG A 121 -0.26 -2.48 -12.95
CA ARG A 121 -0.94 -1.20 -13.14
C ARG A 121 -1.82 -0.79 -11.95
N ASP A 122 -2.56 -1.74 -11.38
CA ASP A 122 -3.51 -1.42 -10.31
C ASP A 122 -2.78 -1.10 -9.01
N VAL A 123 -1.65 -1.77 -8.73
CA VAL A 123 -0.75 -1.43 -7.60
C VAL A 123 -0.11 -0.05 -7.83
N GLN A 124 0.34 0.24 -9.04
CA GLN A 124 0.86 1.55 -9.39
C GLN A 124 -0.21 2.64 -9.24
N SER A 125 -1.46 2.37 -9.65
CA SER A 125 -2.58 3.31 -9.50
C SER A 125 -2.90 3.62 -8.04
N LEU A 126 -2.84 2.63 -7.15
CA LEU A 126 -2.96 2.84 -5.70
C LEU A 126 -1.82 3.72 -5.18
N THR A 127 -0.58 3.40 -5.55
CA THR A 127 0.62 4.15 -5.13
C THR A 127 0.58 5.59 -5.63
N ASP A 128 0.24 5.81 -6.90
CA ASP A 128 0.12 7.15 -7.50
C ASP A 128 -1.02 7.97 -6.85
N TRP A 129 -2.14 7.34 -6.53
CA TRP A 129 -3.23 7.96 -5.80
C TRP A 129 -2.78 8.42 -4.41
N LEU A 130 -2.07 7.58 -3.67
CA LEU A 130 -1.59 7.94 -2.34
C LEU A 130 -0.53 9.05 -2.40
N TRP A 131 0.37 9.04 -3.37
CA TRP A 131 1.25 10.16 -3.63
C TRP A 131 0.46 11.44 -3.91
N PHE A 132 -0.51 11.38 -4.81
CA PHE A 132 -1.32 12.54 -5.16
C PHE A 132 -2.06 13.11 -3.96
N ILE A 133 -2.80 12.28 -3.21
CA ILE A 133 -3.64 12.78 -2.12
C ILE A 133 -2.81 13.29 -0.93
N ASN A 134 -1.69 12.64 -0.62
CA ASN A 134 -0.79 13.09 0.44
C ASN A 134 0.00 14.34 0.06
N THR A 135 0.28 14.60 -1.21
CA THR A 135 0.97 15.81 -1.68
C THR A 135 -0.01 16.96 -1.94
N LYS A 136 -1.10 16.72 -2.66
CA LYS A 136 -2.02 17.74 -3.21
C LYS A 136 -3.34 17.89 -2.46
N GLY A 137 -3.80 16.85 -1.75
CA GLY A 137 -5.01 16.91 -0.93
C GLY A 137 -4.80 17.76 0.33
N SER A 138 -5.87 18.13 1.00
CA SER A 138 -5.82 18.67 2.37
C SER A 138 -5.31 17.62 3.36
N LEU A 139 -4.91 18.05 4.55
CA LEU A 139 -4.49 17.10 5.60
C LEU A 139 -5.60 16.10 5.93
N ALA A 140 -6.86 16.56 6.07
CA ALA A 140 -7.99 15.68 6.36
C ALA A 140 -8.20 14.62 5.28
N GLU A 141 -8.08 14.98 3.99
CA GLU A 141 -8.18 14.02 2.89
C GLU A 141 -7.02 13.03 2.87
N ALA A 142 -5.80 13.50 3.11
CA ALA A 142 -4.61 12.67 3.17
C ALA A 142 -4.72 11.61 4.28
N VAL A 143 -5.10 12.04 5.49
CA VAL A 143 -5.29 11.14 6.63
C VAL A 143 -6.44 10.17 6.39
N ALA A 144 -7.55 10.63 5.80
CA ALA A 144 -8.70 9.79 5.48
C ALA A 144 -8.36 8.69 4.46
N ALA A 145 -7.58 9.06 3.45
CA ALA A 145 -7.18 8.13 2.39
C ALA A 145 -6.12 7.12 2.84
N THR A 146 -5.18 7.53 3.69
CA THR A 146 -4.00 6.75 4.07
C THR A 146 -4.23 6.04 5.41
N SER A 147 -4.22 6.79 6.50
CA SER A 147 -4.23 6.20 7.84
C SER A 147 -5.61 5.68 8.27
N PHE A 148 -6.69 6.38 7.93
CA PHE A 148 -8.02 5.93 8.32
C PHE A 148 -8.53 4.78 7.45
N ALA A 149 -8.47 4.91 6.12
CA ALA A 149 -9.01 3.90 5.22
C ALA A 149 -8.08 2.68 5.07
N ILE A 150 -6.80 2.91 4.70
CA ILE A 150 -5.87 1.81 4.41
C ILE A 150 -5.41 1.11 5.70
N GLU A 151 -4.87 1.85 6.67
CA GLU A 151 -4.42 1.22 7.92
C GLU A 151 -5.61 0.63 8.67
N GLY A 152 -6.76 1.31 8.69
CA GLY A 152 -7.95 0.82 9.39
C GLY A 152 -8.43 -0.54 8.88
N VAL A 153 -8.50 -0.76 7.55
CA VAL A 153 -8.91 -2.06 7.00
C VAL A 153 -7.81 -3.12 7.12
N THR A 154 -6.55 -2.69 7.21
CA THR A 154 -5.39 -3.62 7.28
C THR A 154 -5.41 -4.48 8.52
N GLY A 155 -5.86 -3.96 9.66
CA GLY A 155 -6.02 -4.72 10.89
C GLY A 155 -7.03 -5.85 10.76
N ASP A 156 -8.22 -5.54 10.25
CA ASP A 156 -9.27 -6.53 10.01
C ASP A 156 -8.82 -7.60 9.00
N LEU A 157 -8.19 -7.17 7.91
CA LEU A 157 -7.61 -8.07 6.91
C LEU A 157 -6.55 -8.97 7.55
N SER A 158 -5.63 -8.42 8.33
CA SER A 158 -4.55 -9.18 8.97
C SER A 158 -5.09 -10.22 9.94
N ARG A 159 -6.10 -9.90 10.75
CA ARG A 159 -6.79 -10.86 11.63
C ARG A 159 -7.42 -12.00 10.85
N ARG A 160 -8.03 -11.69 9.70
CA ARG A 160 -8.68 -12.68 8.85
C ARG A 160 -7.69 -13.59 8.17
N ILE A 161 -6.69 -13.03 7.48
CA ILE A 161 -5.81 -13.81 6.59
C ILE A 161 -4.69 -14.56 7.30
N ILE A 162 -4.27 -14.12 8.49
CA ILE A 162 -3.18 -14.78 9.24
C ILE A 162 -3.49 -16.24 9.56
N MET A 163 -4.76 -16.58 9.70
CA MET A 163 -5.20 -17.95 9.97
C MET A 163 -4.81 -18.94 8.85
N GLY A 164 -4.78 -18.46 7.61
CA GLY A 164 -4.40 -19.29 6.45
C GLY A 164 -2.91 -19.53 6.30
N PHE A 165 -2.06 -18.70 6.91
CA PHE A 165 -0.59 -18.77 6.72
C PHE A 165 -0.01 -20.11 7.16
N GLU A 166 -0.55 -20.72 8.21
CA GLU A 166 -0.06 -22.02 8.70
C GLU A 166 -0.20 -23.15 7.67
N SER A 167 -1.18 -23.05 6.77
CA SER A 167 -1.40 -24.03 5.69
C SER A 167 -0.29 -24.04 4.62
N TYR A 168 0.61 -23.06 4.65
CA TYR A 168 1.76 -22.96 3.75
C TYR A 168 3.04 -23.54 4.31
N ARG A 169 3.08 -23.93 5.61
CA ARG A 169 4.29 -24.36 6.33
C ARG A 169 5.08 -25.47 5.62
N ASP A 170 4.38 -26.45 5.09
CA ASP A 170 4.99 -27.64 4.49
C ASP A 170 5.03 -27.58 2.96
N ARG A 171 4.77 -26.40 2.37
CA ARG A 171 4.83 -26.22 0.92
C ARG A 171 6.25 -25.95 0.47
N GLU A 172 6.60 -26.45 -0.70
CA GLU A 172 7.93 -26.31 -1.28
C GLU A 172 8.33 -24.82 -1.43
N GLY A 173 9.54 -24.52 -0.99
CA GLY A 173 10.11 -23.17 -1.04
C GLY A 173 9.47 -22.17 -0.08
N VAL A 174 8.80 -22.64 0.98
CA VAL A 174 8.21 -21.79 2.04
C VAL A 174 8.84 -22.11 3.39
N GLU A 175 9.31 -21.08 4.10
CA GLU A 175 9.87 -21.16 5.43
C GLU A 175 9.04 -20.33 6.43
N MET A 176 8.12 -20.99 7.12
CA MET A 176 7.23 -20.34 8.09
C MET A 176 7.88 -20.21 9.46
N GLY A 177 8.46 -19.05 9.74
CA GLY A 177 9.08 -18.69 11.01
C GLY A 177 8.45 -17.46 11.68
N PRO A 178 8.87 -17.11 12.91
CA PRO A 178 8.33 -15.94 13.63
C PRO A 178 8.42 -14.64 12.84
N LYS A 179 9.44 -14.45 12.01
CA LYS A 179 9.63 -13.27 11.14
C LYS A 179 8.60 -13.21 10.01
N THR A 180 8.23 -14.38 9.42
CA THR A 180 7.23 -14.46 8.35
C THR A 180 5.87 -13.93 8.79
N TYR A 181 5.51 -14.15 10.06
CA TYR A 181 4.24 -13.68 10.63
C TYR A 181 4.30 -12.27 11.21
N LYS A 182 5.49 -11.65 11.31
CA LYS A 182 5.70 -10.44 12.11
C LYS A 182 4.79 -9.30 11.66
N TRP A 183 4.75 -9.01 10.36
CA TRP A 183 3.92 -7.95 9.79
C TRP A 183 2.44 -8.17 10.14
N MET A 184 1.91 -9.37 9.85
CA MET A 184 0.51 -9.71 10.11
C MET A 184 0.14 -9.64 11.60
N ARG A 185 1.03 -10.12 12.48
CA ARG A 185 0.79 -10.12 13.92
C ARG A 185 0.76 -8.72 14.51
N GLU A 186 1.57 -7.83 14.02
CA GLU A 186 1.59 -6.45 14.47
C GLU A 186 0.31 -5.74 14.06
N HIS A 187 -0.08 -5.79 12.80
CA HIS A 187 -1.33 -5.20 12.34
C HIS A 187 -2.56 -5.81 13.02
N ALA A 188 -2.58 -7.12 13.24
CA ALA A 188 -3.69 -7.76 13.96
C ALA A 188 -3.84 -7.30 15.42
N LYS A 189 -2.79 -6.74 16.04
CA LYS A 189 -2.78 -6.31 17.45
C LYS A 189 -2.94 -4.80 17.65
N TYR A 190 -2.35 -3.99 16.77
CA TYR A 190 -2.16 -2.56 17.01
C TYR A 190 -3.15 -1.66 16.27
N ASP A 191 -3.90 -2.19 15.31
CA ASP A 191 -4.73 -1.38 14.42
C ASP A 191 -6.03 -0.83 15.04
N ASP A 192 -6.25 -1.03 16.33
CA ASP A 192 -7.38 -0.39 17.01
C ASP A 192 -7.08 1.05 17.43
N GLU A 193 -5.82 1.47 17.56
CA GLU A 193 -5.45 2.80 18.04
C GLU A 193 -5.14 3.78 16.91
N HIS A 194 -4.33 3.40 15.93
CA HIS A 194 -3.93 4.30 14.84
C HIS A 194 -5.11 4.84 14.03
N PRO A 195 -6.11 4.05 13.60
CA PRO A 195 -7.28 4.57 12.91
C PRO A 195 -8.15 5.47 13.77
N LYS A 196 -8.21 5.25 15.09
CA LYS A 196 -8.94 6.15 16.03
C LYS A 196 -8.28 7.51 16.14
N ILE A 197 -6.92 7.52 16.24
CA ILE A 197 -6.16 8.77 16.30
C ILE A 197 -6.22 9.46 14.92
N ALA A 198 -6.13 8.72 13.81
CA ALA A 198 -6.32 9.26 12.47
C ALA A 198 -7.68 9.94 12.31
N LEU A 199 -8.75 9.30 12.82
CA LEU A 199 -10.10 9.88 12.81
C LEU A 199 -10.16 11.16 13.66
N GLU A 200 -9.46 11.21 14.79
CA GLU A 200 -9.37 12.44 15.58
C GLU A 200 -8.69 13.58 14.80
N VAL A 201 -7.61 13.30 14.09
CA VAL A 201 -6.98 14.27 13.18
C VAL A 201 -7.98 14.71 12.10
N ILE A 202 -8.69 13.78 11.47
CA ILE A 202 -9.71 14.12 10.46
C ILE A 202 -10.78 15.05 11.03
N LYS A 203 -11.31 14.78 12.26
CA LYS A 203 -12.32 15.64 12.91
C LYS A 203 -11.82 17.07 13.11
N ARG A 204 -10.56 17.24 13.49
CA ARG A 204 -9.95 18.56 13.73
C ARG A 204 -9.82 19.38 12.45
N TYR A 205 -9.58 18.75 11.30
CA TYR A 205 -9.29 19.44 10.02
C TYR A 205 -10.47 19.42 9.04
N ALA A 206 -11.49 18.55 9.21
CA ALA A 206 -12.68 18.48 8.35
C ALA A 206 -13.85 19.28 8.94
N THR A 207 -13.66 20.60 9.12
CA THR A 207 -14.60 21.49 9.84
C THR A 207 -15.78 21.97 9.01
N THR A 208 -15.83 21.67 7.70
CA THR A 208 -16.92 22.08 6.80
C THR A 208 -17.53 20.87 6.09
N GLU A 209 -18.84 20.92 5.75
CA GLU A 209 -19.51 19.86 4.99
C GLU A 209 -18.81 19.54 3.67
N ARG A 210 -18.30 20.55 2.99
CA ARG A 210 -17.52 20.36 1.76
C ARG A 210 -16.26 19.52 2.02
N MET A 211 -15.55 19.78 3.11
CA MET A 211 -14.35 19.02 3.46
C MET A 211 -14.71 17.60 3.89
N GLN A 212 -15.77 17.43 4.67
CA GLN A 212 -16.28 16.11 5.08
C GLN A 212 -16.65 15.24 3.88
N SER A 213 -17.32 15.80 2.87
CA SER A 213 -17.64 15.10 1.61
C SER A 213 -16.36 14.69 0.84
N ARG A 214 -15.33 15.53 0.83
CA ARG A 214 -14.03 15.20 0.21
C ARG A 214 -13.29 14.10 0.97
N VAL A 215 -13.35 14.12 2.29
CA VAL A 215 -12.82 13.06 3.18
C VAL A 215 -13.47 11.71 2.85
N MET A 216 -14.80 11.65 2.77
CA MET A 216 -15.53 10.44 2.39
C MET A 216 -15.09 9.91 1.03
N THR A 217 -14.98 10.80 0.05
CA THR A 217 -14.56 10.45 -1.32
C THR A 217 -13.13 9.92 -1.36
N ALA A 218 -12.22 10.54 -0.60
CA ALA A 218 -10.82 10.12 -0.52
C ALA A 218 -10.67 8.73 0.12
N ALA A 219 -11.35 8.49 1.25
CA ALA A 219 -11.36 7.18 1.92
C ALA A 219 -11.91 6.08 1.01
N LYS A 220 -13.08 6.30 0.40
CA LYS A 220 -13.68 5.38 -0.57
C LYS A 220 -12.71 5.02 -1.69
N ARG A 221 -12.09 6.02 -2.32
CA ARG A 221 -11.19 5.80 -3.46
C ARG A 221 -9.98 4.95 -3.07
N SER A 222 -9.43 5.16 -1.88
CA SER A 222 -8.33 4.34 -1.37
C SER A 222 -8.73 2.87 -1.20
N LEU A 223 -9.90 2.60 -0.60
CA LEU A 223 -10.39 1.24 -0.43
C LEU A 223 -10.63 0.54 -1.78
N GLN A 224 -11.23 1.24 -2.75
CA GLN A 224 -11.44 0.70 -4.10
C GLN A 224 -10.13 0.37 -4.82
N LEU A 225 -9.13 1.25 -4.75
CA LEU A 225 -7.83 1.02 -5.38
C LEU A 225 -7.05 -0.07 -4.65
N LEU A 226 -7.16 -0.17 -3.33
CA LEU A 226 -6.57 -1.26 -2.57
C LEU A 226 -7.18 -2.60 -2.98
N HIS A 227 -8.51 -2.68 -3.10
CA HIS A 227 -9.20 -3.88 -3.57
C HIS A 227 -8.65 -4.34 -4.94
N LEU A 228 -8.57 -3.43 -5.91
CA LEU A 228 -8.03 -3.73 -7.24
C LEU A 228 -6.58 -4.19 -7.18
N ALA A 229 -5.75 -3.50 -6.39
CA ALA A 229 -4.33 -3.84 -6.24
C ALA A 229 -4.14 -5.24 -5.63
N LEU A 230 -4.87 -5.58 -4.58
CA LEU A 230 -4.82 -6.90 -3.95
C LEU A 230 -5.32 -7.99 -4.93
N HIS A 231 -6.44 -7.74 -5.61
CA HIS A 231 -7.03 -8.68 -6.55
C HIS A 231 -6.11 -8.98 -7.74
N THR A 232 -5.53 -7.96 -8.34
CA THR A 232 -4.66 -8.11 -9.51
C THR A 232 -3.31 -8.73 -9.13
N SER A 233 -2.79 -8.44 -7.93
CA SER A 233 -1.47 -8.87 -7.50
C SER A 233 -1.30 -10.39 -7.42
N TYR A 234 -2.30 -11.14 -6.94
CA TYR A 234 -2.23 -12.61 -6.92
C TYR A 234 -2.67 -13.22 -8.24
N ARG A 235 -3.71 -12.69 -8.88
CA ARG A 235 -4.24 -13.24 -10.15
C ARG A 235 -3.25 -13.19 -11.30
N ALA A 236 -2.37 -12.22 -11.33
CA ALA A 236 -1.30 -12.16 -12.32
C ALA A 236 -0.39 -13.39 -12.28
N TYR A 237 -0.41 -14.15 -11.18
CA TYR A 237 0.40 -15.35 -10.95
C TYR A 237 -0.42 -16.64 -10.86
N SER A 238 -1.75 -16.58 -11.02
CA SER A 238 -2.66 -17.74 -10.88
C SER A 238 -2.50 -18.86 -11.93
N THR A 239 -1.86 -18.60 -13.07
CA THR A 239 -1.75 -19.56 -14.18
C THR A 239 -0.33 -19.97 -14.49
N VAL A 240 0.59 -19.75 -13.55
CA VAL A 240 2.00 -19.97 -13.76
C VAL A 240 2.41 -21.27 -13.10
N SER A 241 2.56 -22.36 -13.90
CA SER A 241 3.54 -23.39 -13.57
C SER A 241 4.91 -22.72 -13.46
N GLU A 242 5.78 -23.16 -12.57
CA GLU A 242 7.08 -22.52 -12.28
C GLU A 242 7.92 -22.19 -13.54
N GLU A 243 7.78 -22.96 -14.62
CA GLU A 243 8.40 -22.70 -15.93
C GLU A 243 7.81 -21.50 -16.70
N GLY A 244 6.56 -21.14 -16.46
CA GLY A 244 5.87 -20.03 -17.16
C GLY A 244 6.01 -18.67 -16.50
N ALA A 245 6.45 -18.57 -15.24
CA ALA A 245 6.59 -17.31 -14.51
C ALA A 245 7.68 -16.42 -15.11
N VAL A 246 8.82 -17.02 -15.39
CA VAL A 246 9.99 -16.32 -15.96
C VAL A 246 9.73 -15.78 -17.37
N ASP A 247 8.93 -16.49 -18.18
CA ASP A 247 8.65 -16.10 -19.57
C ASP A 247 7.59 -14.98 -19.67
N ARG A 248 6.60 -14.93 -18.75
CA ARG A 248 5.61 -13.84 -18.73
C ARG A 248 6.19 -12.52 -18.23
N ASP A 249 7.05 -12.58 -17.23
CA ASP A 249 7.71 -11.38 -16.70
C ASP A 249 8.60 -10.75 -17.78
N ARG A 250 9.34 -11.55 -18.55
CA ARG A 250 10.10 -11.10 -19.74
C ARG A 250 9.19 -10.44 -20.80
N ARG A 251 8.05 -11.03 -21.13
CA ARG A 251 7.13 -10.48 -22.16
C ARG A 251 6.46 -9.18 -21.71
N LEU A 252 6.18 -8.99 -20.41
CA LEU A 252 5.66 -7.74 -19.85
C LEU A 252 6.74 -6.65 -19.88
N VAL A 253 7.98 -6.98 -19.55
CA VAL A 253 9.14 -6.08 -19.63
C VAL A 253 9.39 -5.65 -21.07
N ASP A 254 9.46 -6.60 -22.02
CA ASP A 254 9.70 -6.33 -23.44
C ASP A 254 8.62 -5.44 -24.06
N ARG A 255 7.34 -5.68 -23.76
CA ARG A 255 6.23 -4.82 -24.22
C ARG A 255 6.30 -3.41 -23.64
N ARG A 256 6.72 -3.24 -22.39
CA ARG A 256 6.89 -1.92 -21.78
C ARG A 256 8.08 -1.16 -22.33
N GLN A 257 9.21 -1.83 -22.52
CA GLN A 257 10.38 -1.22 -23.16
C GLN A 257 10.06 -0.75 -24.58
N GLN A 258 9.31 -1.53 -25.35
CA GLN A 258 8.81 -1.13 -26.66
C GLN A 258 7.83 0.04 -26.60
N GLN A 259 6.90 0.08 -25.63
CA GLN A 259 5.97 1.20 -25.45
C GLN A 259 6.67 2.47 -24.97
N LEU A 260 7.65 2.37 -24.07
CA LEU A 260 8.46 3.51 -23.60
C LEU A 260 9.35 4.05 -24.73
N ALA A 261 9.94 3.20 -25.54
CA ALA A 261 10.71 3.60 -26.72
C ALA A 261 9.85 4.31 -27.78
N LEU A 262 8.58 3.94 -27.92
CA LEU A 262 7.62 4.61 -28.78
C LEU A 262 7.07 5.92 -28.21
N ALA A 263 6.89 6.01 -26.90
CA ALA A 263 6.36 7.19 -26.21
C ALA A 263 7.42 8.30 -26.00
N PHE A 264 8.68 7.91 -25.88
CA PHE A 264 9.82 8.83 -25.72
C PHE A 264 10.93 8.50 -26.73
N PRO A 265 10.78 8.89 -27.99
CA PRO A 265 11.88 8.76 -28.94
C PRO A 265 13.06 9.58 -28.43
N ASP A 266 14.21 8.91 -28.36
CA ASP A 266 15.48 9.40 -27.81
C ASP A 266 15.79 10.82 -28.33
N ARG A 267 15.49 11.83 -27.52
CA ARG A 267 15.98 13.20 -27.77
C ARG A 267 17.41 13.25 -27.31
N ARG A 268 18.32 12.72 -28.15
CA ARG A 268 19.73 13.00 -28.01
C ARG A 268 19.90 14.50 -28.05
N PHE A 269 20.39 15.05 -26.95
CA PHE A 269 20.87 16.44 -26.90
C PHE A 269 21.86 16.62 -28.04
N GLY A 270 21.44 17.35 -29.06
CA GLY A 270 22.30 17.71 -30.17
C GLY A 270 23.51 18.48 -29.66
N ASP A 271 24.65 17.95 -29.97
CA ASP A 271 25.97 18.49 -29.72
C ASP A 271 26.06 19.93 -30.24
N ARG A 272 26.00 20.92 -29.34
CA ARG A 272 26.30 22.32 -29.64
C ARG A 272 27.78 22.56 -29.39
N ARG A 273 28.64 21.93 -30.14
CA ARG A 273 30.04 22.35 -30.33
C ARG A 273 30.39 22.37 -31.80
N GLY A 274 30.54 23.54 -32.32
CA GLY A 274 31.14 23.69 -33.64
C GLY A 274 30.60 24.84 -34.46
N ARG A 275 30.78 26.09 -34.04
CA ARG A 275 31.08 27.20 -34.97
C ARG A 275 32.11 28.11 -34.33
N ALA A 276 33.34 27.80 -34.60
CA ALA A 276 34.46 28.71 -34.41
C ALA A 276 34.34 29.89 -35.36
N LEU A 277 34.69 31.03 -34.86
CA LEU A 277 34.96 32.27 -35.56
C LEU A 277 35.92 32.06 -36.75
N GLN A 278 35.55 32.57 -37.92
CA GLN A 278 36.47 33.06 -38.93
C GLN A 278 35.87 34.30 -39.59
N ALA A 279 36.70 35.35 -39.53
CA ALA A 279 36.73 36.68 -40.14
C ALA A 279 36.23 37.84 -39.27
#